data_04e44a0bb472b22e828fe8a86b9b5e5b
#
_entry.id   04e44a0bb472b22e828fe8a86b9b5e5b
#
_cell.length_a   1.000
_cell.length_b   1.000
_cell.length_c   1.000
_cell.angle_alpha   90.00
_cell.angle_beta   90.00
_cell.angle_gamma   90.00
#
_symmetry.space_group_name_H-M   'P 1'
#
loop_
_entity.id
_entity.type
_entity.pdbx_description
1 polymer ?
#
loop_
_entity_poly.entity_id
_entity_poly.type
_entity_poly.pdbx_seq_one_letter_code
_entity_poly.pdbx_strand_id
1 'polypeptide(L)'
;MDKVTIKRALLSVSDKTGLVELARALADKGVELLSTGGSAKAIRDAGLPVKEVADHTGFPEMMDGRVKTLHPKIHGGLLALRDNKDHIKAMKDHDIGAIDLVAINLYPFEATVASGADFKTCIENIDIGGPAMVRSAAKNHGFVTIVTDPSDYATVIAEISETGGTTLETRRRLAAKAYSRTGSYDAAIAQWFAAQNGETFPDRLPFAGEKVQECRYGENPHQVAAFYKNAENRPGIATAVQHQGKELSYNNLNDTDAAFELVSEFDQSVPTVAIIKHANPCGVAMGASLLDAYNKALKCDPVSAFGGIVALNGRLDADTAKEIIKVFTEVIIAPEVTDEAKEIIGAKKNLRLLTTGGLALPTQAAKMIKSVAGGYLVQNRDTGRVTLDDLKVVTKRAPTDTELKDMLFAFQVGKHVKSNAIVYVRDGMTVGIGAGQMNRRDSSRIAAIRAGEAAEMAGDAESLAKGSVVASDAFFPFADGLLAAAEAGATAVIQPGGSMRDDEVITAADEAGLAMVFTGMRHFRH
;
A
#
# COMPACT_ATOMS: atom_id res chain seq x y z
N MET A 1 -16.33 -37.13 3.43
CA MET A 1 -16.61 -37.61 2.05
C MET A 1 -15.58 -37.02 1.12
N ASP A 2 -14.83 -37.85 0.40
CA ASP A 2 -13.77 -37.38 -0.50
C ASP A 2 -14.35 -36.61 -1.68
N LYS A 3 -15.56 -36.97 -2.13
CA LYS A 3 -16.30 -36.33 -3.21
C LYS A 3 -17.74 -36.04 -2.80
N VAL A 4 -18.26 -34.88 -3.20
CA VAL A 4 -19.68 -34.51 -3.07
C VAL A 4 -20.27 -34.27 -4.46
N THR A 5 -21.30 -35.03 -4.81
CA THR A 5 -22.08 -34.84 -6.04
C THR A 5 -22.96 -33.61 -5.90
N ILE A 6 -22.95 -32.73 -6.88
CA ILE A 6 -23.76 -31.51 -6.88
C ILE A 6 -25.13 -31.82 -7.55
N LYS A 7 -26.20 -31.70 -6.78
CA LYS A 7 -27.58 -31.87 -7.24
C LYS A 7 -28.39 -30.57 -7.23
N ARG A 8 -28.04 -29.66 -6.33
CA ARG A 8 -28.66 -28.35 -6.20
C ARG A 8 -27.62 -27.28 -5.91
N ALA A 9 -27.68 -26.18 -6.66
CA ALA A 9 -26.79 -25.04 -6.49
C ALA A 9 -27.61 -23.76 -6.24
N LEU A 10 -27.12 -22.91 -5.32
CA LEU A 10 -27.63 -21.56 -5.10
C LEU A 10 -26.62 -20.55 -5.65
N LEU A 11 -27.06 -19.75 -6.62
CA LEU A 11 -26.25 -18.76 -7.32
C LEU A 11 -26.81 -17.36 -7.04
N SER A 12 -26.12 -16.56 -6.23
CA SER A 12 -26.55 -15.21 -5.86
C SER A 12 -25.35 -14.29 -5.81
N VAL A 13 -25.06 -13.61 -6.92
CA VAL A 13 -23.84 -12.83 -7.12
C VAL A 13 -24.14 -11.37 -7.44
N SER A 14 -23.35 -10.45 -6.87
CA SER A 14 -23.34 -9.03 -7.21
C SER A 14 -22.61 -8.81 -8.53
N ASP A 15 -21.35 -9.24 -8.61
CA ASP A 15 -20.59 -9.33 -9.86
C ASP A 15 -20.99 -10.60 -10.63
N LYS A 16 -21.51 -10.42 -11.83
CA LYS A 16 -22.05 -11.48 -12.69
C LYS A 16 -21.03 -12.07 -13.66
N THR A 17 -19.76 -11.71 -13.52
CA THR A 17 -18.67 -12.27 -14.35
C THR A 17 -18.67 -13.79 -14.25
N GLY A 18 -18.74 -14.48 -15.39
CA GLY A 18 -18.75 -15.95 -15.48
C GLY A 18 -19.97 -16.66 -14.91
N LEU A 19 -21.01 -15.93 -14.43
CA LEU A 19 -22.21 -16.53 -13.83
C LEU A 19 -22.96 -17.46 -14.81
N VAL A 20 -23.13 -17.02 -16.05
CA VAL A 20 -23.88 -17.77 -17.06
C VAL A 20 -23.16 -19.05 -17.46
N GLU A 21 -21.82 -19.00 -17.58
CA GLU A 21 -21.00 -20.19 -17.85
C GLU A 21 -21.08 -21.21 -16.72
N LEU A 22 -20.98 -20.77 -15.47
CA LEU A 22 -21.15 -21.64 -14.31
C LEU A 22 -22.57 -22.24 -14.27
N ALA A 23 -23.61 -21.42 -14.45
CA ALA A 23 -24.99 -21.88 -14.43
C ALA A 23 -25.26 -22.91 -15.54
N ARG A 24 -24.73 -22.70 -16.76
CA ARG A 24 -24.84 -23.61 -17.88
C ARG A 24 -24.16 -24.95 -17.59
N ALA A 25 -22.92 -24.92 -17.11
CA ALA A 25 -22.18 -26.14 -16.78
C ALA A 25 -22.89 -26.98 -15.71
N LEU A 26 -23.53 -26.33 -14.73
CA LEU A 26 -24.35 -26.99 -13.71
C LEU A 26 -25.65 -27.55 -14.30
N ALA A 27 -26.37 -26.77 -15.11
CA ALA A 27 -27.63 -27.19 -15.73
C ALA A 27 -27.44 -28.36 -16.70
N ASP A 28 -26.37 -28.38 -17.49
CA ASP A 28 -26.01 -29.48 -18.40
C ASP A 28 -25.74 -30.80 -17.66
N LYS A 29 -25.41 -30.75 -16.36
CA LYS A 29 -25.30 -31.92 -15.48
C LYS A 29 -26.56 -32.24 -14.69
N GLY A 30 -27.68 -31.56 -15.00
CA GLY A 30 -28.97 -31.78 -14.34
C GLY A 30 -29.05 -31.21 -12.92
N VAL A 31 -28.20 -30.25 -12.56
CA VAL A 31 -28.22 -29.58 -11.26
C VAL A 31 -29.40 -28.60 -11.20
N GLU A 32 -30.22 -28.68 -10.16
CA GLU A 32 -31.28 -27.68 -9.90
C GLU A 32 -30.63 -26.35 -9.49
N LEU A 33 -31.00 -25.27 -10.20
CA LEU A 33 -30.47 -23.95 -9.92
C LEU A 33 -31.47 -23.13 -9.08
N LEU A 34 -31.03 -22.67 -7.92
CA LEU A 34 -31.70 -21.67 -7.11
C LEU A 34 -30.98 -20.32 -7.28
N SER A 35 -31.75 -19.22 -7.33
CA SER A 35 -31.15 -17.90 -7.44
C SER A 35 -32.06 -16.80 -6.92
N THR A 36 -31.58 -15.57 -6.89
CA THR A 36 -32.29 -14.40 -6.39
C THR A 36 -32.15 -13.22 -7.36
N GLY A 37 -33.18 -12.40 -7.47
CA GLY A 37 -33.16 -11.07 -8.09
C GLY A 37 -32.41 -11.00 -9.43
N GLY A 38 -31.38 -10.12 -9.50
CA GLY A 38 -30.64 -9.90 -10.74
C GLY A 38 -29.82 -11.09 -11.24
N SER A 39 -29.42 -12.01 -10.37
CA SER A 39 -28.73 -13.25 -10.77
C SER A 39 -29.73 -14.23 -11.41
N ALA A 40 -30.90 -14.39 -10.82
CA ALA A 40 -31.97 -15.21 -11.39
C ALA A 40 -32.40 -14.69 -12.78
N LYS A 41 -32.53 -13.36 -12.91
CA LYS A 41 -32.83 -12.72 -14.20
C LYS A 41 -31.76 -13.03 -15.23
N ALA A 42 -30.49 -12.88 -14.92
CA ALA A 42 -29.40 -13.13 -15.86
C ALA A 42 -29.34 -14.61 -16.32
N ILE A 43 -29.59 -15.56 -15.43
CA ILE A 43 -29.64 -16.99 -15.73
C ILE A 43 -30.85 -17.29 -16.64
N ARG A 44 -32.00 -16.72 -16.35
CA ARG A 44 -33.25 -16.90 -17.15
C ARG A 44 -33.12 -16.28 -18.54
N ASP A 45 -32.53 -15.08 -18.63
CA ASP A 45 -32.32 -14.40 -19.92
C ASP A 45 -31.34 -15.19 -20.83
N ALA A 46 -30.45 -16.01 -20.22
CA ALA A 46 -29.59 -16.95 -20.94
C ALA A 46 -30.27 -18.27 -21.36
N GLY A 47 -31.58 -18.38 -21.15
CA GLY A 47 -32.40 -19.55 -21.51
C GLY A 47 -32.23 -20.77 -20.60
N LEU A 48 -31.70 -20.57 -19.37
CA LEU A 48 -31.46 -21.64 -18.41
C LEU A 48 -32.57 -21.74 -17.37
N PRO A 49 -32.97 -22.96 -16.96
CA PRO A 49 -33.97 -23.16 -15.92
C PRO A 49 -33.42 -22.69 -14.57
N VAL A 50 -34.15 -21.85 -13.87
CA VAL A 50 -33.77 -21.36 -12.54
C VAL A 50 -35.02 -21.14 -11.69
N LYS A 51 -34.98 -21.59 -10.44
CA LYS A 51 -36.02 -21.40 -9.44
C LYS A 51 -35.67 -20.25 -8.53
N GLU A 52 -36.61 -19.32 -8.33
CA GLU A 52 -36.40 -18.23 -7.36
C GLU A 52 -36.36 -18.79 -5.93
N VAL A 53 -35.54 -18.17 -5.07
CA VAL A 53 -35.46 -18.54 -3.66
C VAL A 53 -36.81 -18.37 -2.95
N ALA A 54 -37.60 -17.36 -3.31
CA ALA A 54 -38.95 -17.18 -2.79
C ALA A 54 -39.89 -18.39 -3.09
N ASP A 55 -39.82 -18.93 -4.31
CA ASP A 55 -40.58 -20.13 -4.69
C ASP A 55 -40.05 -21.40 -4.00
N HIS A 56 -38.75 -21.47 -3.75
CA HIS A 56 -38.13 -22.59 -3.05
C HIS A 56 -38.51 -22.61 -1.56
N THR A 57 -38.51 -21.45 -0.92
CA THR A 57 -38.82 -21.33 0.52
C THR A 57 -40.34 -21.31 0.78
N GLY A 58 -41.14 -20.90 -0.20
CA GLY A 58 -42.53 -20.57 -0.03
C GLY A 58 -42.77 -19.27 0.74
N PHE A 59 -41.74 -18.43 0.84
CA PHE A 59 -41.78 -17.19 1.60
C PHE A 59 -41.37 -15.99 0.72
N PRO A 60 -42.17 -14.91 0.68
CA PRO A 60 -41.89 -13.79 -0.20
C PRO A 60 -40.66 -13.01 0.26
N GLU A 61 -40.03 -12.36 -0.71
CA GLU A 61 -39.01 -11.34 -0.42
C GLU A 61 -39.68 -10.15 0.28
N MET A 62 -39.08 -9.66 1.38
CA MET A 62 -39.67 -8.59 2.20
C MET A 62 -38.65 -7.51 2.51
N MET A 63 -39.13 -6.33 2.96
CA MET A 63 -38.33 -5.21 3.43
C MET A 63 -37.29 -4.79 2.37
N ASP A 64 -37.77 -4.59 1.14
CA ASP A 64 -36.93 -4.19 0.00
C ASP A 64 -35.75 -5.13 -0.27
N GLY A 65 -35.97 -6.45 -0.01
CA GLY A 65 -34.95 -7.48 -0.23
C GLY A 65 -33.99 -7.72 0.95
N ARG A 66 -34.14 -7.01 2.06
CA ARG A 66 -33.31 -7.24 3.25
C ARG A 66 -33.55 -8.62 3.90
N VAL A 67 -34.74 -9.19 3.73
CA VAL A 67 -35.07 -10.55 4.16
C VAL A 67 -35.47 -11.37 2.93
N LYS A 68 -34.58 -12.26 2.51
CA LYS A 68 -34.67 -13.01 1.27
C LYS A 68 -34.13 -14.44 1.45
N THR A 69 -32.86 -14.56 1.82
CA THR A 69 -32.13 -15.81 1.98
C THR A 69 -31.97 -16.24 3.44
N LEU A 70 -32.30 -15.37 4.40
CA LEU A 70 -32.28 -15.69 5.84
C LEU A 70 -33.50 -16.53 6.21
N HIS A 71 -33.50 -17.78 5.77
CA HIS A 71 -34.63 -18.69 5.92
C HIS A 71 -34.16 -20.10 6.33
N PRO A 72 -34.89 -20.83 7.24
CA PRO A 72 -34.51 -22.18 7.68
C PRO A 72 -34.32 -23.17 6.52
N LYS A 73 -35.11 -23.12 5.44
CA LYS A 73 -34.93 -23.99 4.28
C LYS A 73 -33.60 -23.76 3.57
N ILE A 74 -33.11 -22.53 3.53
CA ILE A 74 -31.80 -22.20 2.94
C ILE A 74 -30.67 -22.64 3.89
N HIS A 75 -30.65 -22.12 5.12
CA HIS A 75 -29.58 -22.40 6.06
C HIS A 75 -29.57 -23.86 6.55
N GLY A 76 -30.73 -24.50 6.68
CA GLY A 76 -30.82 -25.94 6.94
C GLY A 76 -30.26 -26.77 5.80
N GLY A 77 -30.53 -26.40 4.54
CA GLY A 77 -29.96 -27.04 3.36
C GLY A 77 -28.43 -26.93 3.27
N LEU A 78 -27.87 -25.84 3.79
CA LEU A 78 -26.41 -25.60 3.86
C LEU A 78 -25.74 -26.25 5.06
N LEU A 79 -26.36 -26.22 6.25
CA LEU A 79 -25.73 -26.59 7.52
C LEU A 79 -25.94 -28.05 7.92
N ALA A 80 -26.92 -28.76 7.34
CA ALA A 80 -27.20 -30.12 7.73
C ALA A 80 -26.03 -31.06 7.42
N LEU A 81 -25.62 -31.81 8.45
CA LEU A 81 -24.67 -32.92 8.32
C LEU A 81 -25.39 -34.12 7.68
N ARG A 82 -24.95 -34.53 6.50
CA ARG A 82 -25.66 -35.51 5.65
C ARG A 82 -25.37 -36.96 6.01
N ASP A 83 -24.53 -37.17 7.00
CA ASP A 83 -24.21 -38.45 7.66
C ASP A 83 -24.82 -38.56 9.06
N ASN A 84 -25.50 -37.50 9.55
CA ASN A 84 -26.19 -37.49 10.83
C ASN A 84 -27.68 -37.83 10.65
N LYS A 85 -28.14 -38.90 11.31
CA LYS A 85 -29.52 -39.41 11.18
C LYS A 85 -30.57 -38.41 11.67
N ASP A 86 -30.28 -37.65 12.71
CA ASP A 86 -31.21 -36.66 13.27
C ASP A 86 -31.34 -35.46 12.35
N HIS A 87 -30.21 -35.02 11.73
CA HIS A 87 -30.27 -33.96 10.75
C HIS A 87 -31.03 -34.37 9.48
N ILE A 88 -30.83 -35.61 9.00
CA ILE A 88 -31.60 -36.17 7.86
C ILE A 88 -33.09 -36.23 8.18
N LYS A 89 -33.43 -36.67 9.40
CA LYS A 89 -34.81 -36.70 9.87
C LYS A 89 -35.44 -35.30 9.90
N ALA A 90 -34.74 -34.33 10.52
CA ALA A 90 -35.19 -32.93 10.57
C ALA A 90 -35.38 -32.31 9.19
N MET A 91 -34.46 -32.57 8.26
CA MET A 91 -34.61 -32.11 6.86
C MET A 91 -35.89 -32.65 6.23
N LYS A 92 -36.16 -33.92 6.45
CA LYS A 92 -37.38 -34.56 5.90
C LYS A 92 -38.66 -34.02 6.56
N ASP A 93 -38.65 -33.89 7.89
CA ASP A 93 -39.81 -33.44 8.67
C ASP A 93 -40.22 -32.00 8.35
N HIS A 94 -39.25 -31.17 7.94
CA HIS A 94 -39.43 -29.74 7.64
C HIS A 94 -39.31 -29.38 6.15
N ASP A 95 -39.32 -30.37 5.26
CA ASP A 95 -39.17 -30.17 3.80
C ASP A 95 -37.98 -29.31 3.43
N ILE A 96 -36.81 -29.61 4.00
CA ILE A 96 -35.55 -28.94 3.73
C ILE A 96 -34.73 -29.74 2.73
N GLY A 97 -34.56 -29.21 1.54
CA GLY A 97 -33.73 -29.80 0.50
C GLY A 97 -32.26 -29.43 0.69
N ALA A 98 -31.36 -30.40 0.45
CA ALA A 98 -29.91 -30.12 0.51
C ALA A 98 -29.50 -29.14 -0.59
N ILE A 99 -28.54 -28.24 -0.26
CA ILE A 99 -27.87 -27.34 -1.20
C ILE A 99 -26.39 -27.74 -1.22
N ASP A 100 -25.88 -28.16 -2.36
CA ASP A 100 -24.57 -28.79 -2.51
C ASP A 100 -23.47 -27.83 -2.94
N LEU A 101 -23.88 -26.75 -3.63
CA LEU A 101 -23.01 -25.68 -4.10
C LEU A 101 -23.64 -24.33 -3.87
N VAL A 102 -22.81 -23.36 -3.44
CA VAL A 102 -23.20 -21.95 -3.32
C VAL A 102 -22.15 -21.11 -4.04
N ALA A 103 -22.58 -20.25 -4.97
CA ALA A 103 -21.75 -19.21 -5.53
C ALA A 103 -22.30 -17.84 -5.12
N ILE A 104 -21.54 -17.14 -4.30
CA ILE A 104 -21.91 -15.84 -3.73
C ILE A 104 -20.69 -14.95 -3.67
N ASN A 105 -20.70 -13.82 -4.37
CA ASN A 105 -19.84 -12.70 -4.08
C ASN A 105 -20.65 -11.60 -3.38
N LEU A 106 -20.03 -10.90 -2.44
CA LEU A 106 -20.71 -9.95 -1.57
C LEU A 106 -20.99 -8.63 -2.30
N TYR A 107 -21.87 -7.81 -1.76
CA TYR A 107 -22.07 -6.45 -2.24
C TYR A 107 -20.75 -5.66 -2.18
N PRO A 108 -20.53 -4.73 -3.14
CA PRO A 108 -19.25 -4.04 -3.28
C PRO A 108 -19.11 -2.86 -2.29
N PHE A 109 -19.16 -3.15 -0.97
CA PHE A 109 -19.10 -2.14 0.09
C PHE A 109 -17.84 -1.29 -0.02
N GLU A 110 -16.69 -1.93 -0.21
CA GLU A 110 -15.40 -1.24 -0.30
C GLU A 110 -15.36 -0.26 -1.49
N ALA A 111 -15.91 -0.68 -2.65
CA ALA A 111 -16.00 0.17 -3.85
C ALA A 111 -17.02 1.32 -3.65
N THR A 112 -18.12 1.06 -2.93
CA THR A 112 -19.12 2.08 -2.61
C THR A 112 -18.51 3.16 -1.72
N VAL A 113 -17.77 2.79 -0.70
CA VAL A 113 -17.04 3.74 0.16
C VAL A 113 -16.00 4.52 -0.65
N ALA A 114 -15.21 3.82 -1.48
CA ALA A 114 -14.16 4.44 -2.30
C ALA A 114 -14.71 5.44 -3.34
N SER A 115 -15.96 5.25 -3.80
CA SER A 115 -16.62 6.21 -4.69
C SER A 115 -17.07 7.52 -4.01
N GLY A 116 -16.93 7.63 -2.69
CA GLY A 116 -17.38 8.77 -1.90
C GLY A 116 -18.90 8.83 -1.70
N ALA A 117 -19.58 7.68 -1.76
CA ALA A 117 -21.02 7.59 -1.53
C ALA A 117 -21.40 8.09 -0.12
N ASP A 118 -22.63 8.58 0.03
CA ASP A 118 -23.13 9.07 1.31
C ASP A 118 -23.29 7.93 2.35
N PHE A 119 -23.43 8.30 3.61
CA PHE A 119 -23.54 7.37 4.73
C PHE A 119 -24.68 6.35 4.53
N LYS A 120 -25.83 6.81 4.08
CA LYS A 120 -27.01 5.95 3.89
C LYS A 120 -26.76 4.92 2.77
N THR A 121 -26.18 5.36 1.66
CA THR A 121 -25.81 4.49 0.54
C THR A 121 -24.78 3.44 0.96
N CYS A 122 -23.77 3.81 1.77
CA CYS A 122 -22.82 2.85 2.32
C CYS A 122 -23.51 1.81 3.20
N ILE A 123 -24.42 2.22 4.10
CA ILE A 123 -25.21 1.30 4.94
C ILE A 123 -26.02 0.31 4.12
N GLU A 124 -26.70 0.78 3.07
CA GLU A 124 -27.51 -0.12 2.21
C GLU A 124 -26.66 -1.12 1.39
N ASN A 125 -25.38 -0.86 1.24
CA ASN A 125 -24.43 -1.77 0.59
C ASN A 125 -23.73 -2.75 1.58
N ILE A 126 -24.13 -2.79 2.84
CA ILE A 126 -23.72 -3.83 3.78
C ILE A 126 -24.56 -5.09 3.54
N ASP A 127 -23.92 -6.12 3.00
CA ASP A 127 -24.55 -7.42 2.75
C ASP A 127 -24.69 -8.22 4.05
N ILE A 128 -25.89 -8.67 4.36
CA ILE A 128 -26.20 -9.51 5.54
C ILE A 128 -26.40 -10.97 5.11
N GLY A 129 -27.22 -11.20 4.09
CA GLY A 129 -27.59 -12.54 3.65
C GLY A 129 -26.44 -13.30 2.99
N GLY A 130 -25.62 -12.61 2.22
CA GLY A 130 -24.44 -13.17 1.56
C GLY A 130 -23.45 -13.74 2.57
N PRO A 131 -22.90 -12.95 3.52
CA PRO A 131 -22.00 -13.46 4.55
C PRO A 131 -22.59 -14.60 5.37
N ALA A 132 -23.89 -14.56 5.70
CA ALA A 132 -24.54 -15.64 6.45
C ALA A 132 -24.50 -16.98 5.68
N MET A 133 -24.83 -16.97 4.39
CA MET A 133 -24.77 -18.17 3.55
C MET A 133 -23.34 -18.64 3.28
N VAL A 134 -22.40 -17.69 3.00
CA VAL A 134 -20.99 -17.99 2.81
C VAL A 134 -20.41 -18.71 4.01
N ARG A 135 -20.65 -18.20 5.22
CA ARG A 135 -20.16 -18.80 6.47
C ARG A 135 -20.81 -20.15 6.77
N SER A 136 -22.11 -20.29 6.48
CA SER A 136 -22.84 -21.55 6.64
C SER A 136 -22.26 -22.65 5.74
N ALA A 137 -22.07 -22.35 4.46
CA ALA A 137 -21.51 -23.29 3.49
C ALA A 137 -20.05 -23.64 3.79
N ALA A 138 -19.22 -22.62 4.13
CA ALA A 138 -17.81 -22.82 4.48
C ALA A 138 -17.65 -23.68 5.73
N LYS A 139 -18.48 -23.47 6.76
CA LYS A 139 -18.50 -24.32 7.97
C LYS A 139 -18.81 -25.78 7.61
N ASN A 140 -19.73 -26.01 6.68
CA ASN A 140 -20.16 -27.33 6.26
C ASN A 140 -19.44 -27.83 4.99
N HIS A 141 -18.18 -27.43 4.76
CA HIS A 141 -17.39 -27.80 3.58
C HIS A 141 -17.22 -29.32 3.39
N GLY A 142 -17.49 -30.13 4.41
CA GLY A 142 -17.58 -31.58 4.26
C GLY A 142 -18.63 -32.02 3.24
N PHE A 143 -19.69 -31.21 3.06
CA PHE A 143 -20.86 -31.52 2.23
C PHE A 143 -21.25 -30.42 1.25
N VAL A 144 -20.70 -29.21 1.36
CA VAL A 144 -21.08 -28.05 0.54
C VAL A 144 -19.84 -27.41 -0.07
N THR A 145 -19.96 -27.08 -1.35
CA THR A 145 -18.97 -26.28 -2.09
C THR A 145 -19.38 -24.80 -2.01
N ILE A 146 -18.49 -23.96 -1.50
CA ILE A 146 -18.68 -22.50 -1.50
C ILE A 146 -17.72 -21.84 -2.48
N VAL A 147 -18.22 -20.98 -3.35
CA VAL A 147 -17.42 -20.20 -4.29
C VAL A 147 -17.71 -18.72 -4.08
N THR A 148 -16.70 -17.93 -3.72
CA THR A 148 -16.85 -16.49 -3.45
C THR A 148 -16.20 -15.60 -4.50
N ASP A 149 -15.55 -16.20 -5.50
CA ASP A 149 -14.75 -15.48 -6.48
C ASP A 149 -14.92 -16.11 -7.87
N PRO A 150 -15.24 -15.34 -8.92
CA PRO A 150 -15.36 -15.85 -10.29
C PRO A 150 -14.12 -16.58 -10.81
N SER A 151 -12.91 -16.25 -10.32
CA SER A 151 -11.66 -16.91 -10.70
C SER A 151 -11.63 -18.42 -10.36
N ASP A 152 -12.47 -18.88 -9.42
CA ASP A 152 -12.57 -20.29 -9.04
C ASP A 152 -13.59 -21.08 -9.88
N TYR A 153 -14.41 -20.41 -10.69
CA TYR A 153 -15.47 -21.08 -11.48
C TYR A 153 -14.90 -22.13 -12.43
N ALA A 154 -13.82 -21.82 -13.14
CA ALA A 154 -13.21 -22.75 -14.08
C ALA A 154 -12.77 -24.06 -13.40
N THR A 155 -12.15 -24.00 -12.23
CA THR A 155 -11.74 -25.18 -11.45
C THR A 155 -12.94 -26.01 -11.02
N VAL A 156 -14.00 -25.37 -10.53
CA VAL A 156 -15.23 -26.04 -10.07
C VAL A 156 -15.96 -26.68 -11.25
N ILE A 157 -16.08 -25.98 -12.38
CA ILE A 157 -16.68 -26.49 -13.61
C ILE A 157 -15.91 -27.72 -14.11
N ALA A 158 -14.58 -27.69 -14.12
CA ALA A 158 -13.76 -28.82 -14.54
C ALA A 158 -14.01 -30.06 -13.66
N GLU A 159 -13.96 -29.94 -12.34
CA GLU A 159 -14.24 -31.04 -11.40
C GLU A 159 -15.67 -31.61 -11.57
N ILE A 160 -16.67 -30.73 -11.70
CA ILE A 160 -18.06 -31.17 -11.89
C ILE A 160 -18.23 -31.84 -13.25
N SER A 161 -17.59 -31.35 -14.30
CA SER A 161 -17.67 -31.91 -15.65
C SER A 161 -17.07 -33.32 -15.70
N GLU A 162 -15.94 -33.51 -15.04
CA GLU A 162 -15.22 -34.78 -15.00
C GLU A 162 -15.86 -35.82 -14.07
N THR A 163 -16.29 -35.38 -12.88
CA THR A 163 -16.67 -36.30 -11.80
C THR A 163 -18.12 -36.15 -11.31
N GLY A 164 -18.85 -35.14 -11.76
CA GLY A 164 -20.19 -34.81 -11.27
C GLY A 164 -20.23 -34.16 -9.89
N GLY A 165 -19.07 -33.73 -9.36
CA GLY A 165 -18.98 -33.13 -8.03
C GLY A 165 -17.63 -32.49 -7.75
N THR A 166 -17.39 -32.14 -6.48
CA THR A 166 -16.15 -31.51 -6.03
C THR A 166 -15.41 -32.37 -5.03
N THR A 167 -14.07 -32.29 -5.02
CA THR A 167 -13.21 -32.98 -4.05
C THR A 167 -13.22 -32.29 -2.68
N LEU A 168 -12.87 -33.03 -1.62
CA LEU A 168 -12.72 -32.46 -0.29
C LEU A 168 -11.60 -31.41 -0.23
N GLU A 169 -10.53 -31.62 -0.97
CA GLU A 169 -9.42 -30.67 -1.08
C GLU A 169 -9.89 -29.33 -1.63
N THR A 170 -10.60 -29.34 -2.76
CA THR A 170 -11.17 -28.13 -3.35
C THR A 170 -12.14 -27.43 -2.38
N ARG A 171 -13.03 -28.19 -1.73
CA ARG A 171 -13.95 -27.61 -0.76
C ARG A 171 -13.26 -26.98 0.45
N ARG A 172 -12.19 -27.58 0.98
CA ARG A 172 -11.38 -26.99 2.07
C ARG A 172 -10.67 -25.70 1.64
N ARG A 173 -10.06 -25.70 0.45
CA ARG A 173 -9.42 -24.52 -0.12
C ARG A 173 -10.43 -23.38 -0.28
N LEU A 174 -11.58 -23.66 -0.88
CA LEU A 174 -12.62 -22.67 -1.07
C LEU A 174 -13.26 -22.19 0.23
N ALA A 175 -13.40 -23.05 1.24
CA ALA A 175 -13.88 -22.65 2.58
C ALA A 175 -12.91 -21.69 3.27
N ALA A 176 -11.60 -21.93 3.17
CA ALA A 176 -10.59 -20.99 3.67
C ALA A 176 -10.69 -19.62 2.97
N LYS A 177 -10.83 -19.61 1.62
CA LYS A 177 -11.04 -18.40 0.83
C LYS A 177 -12.32 -17.66 1.23
N ALA A 178 -13.40 -18.38 1.49
CA ALA A 178 -14.69 -17.84 1.92
C ALA A 178 -14.58 -17.14 3.29
N TYR A 179 -13.90 -17.75 4.27
CA TYR A 179 -13.67 -17.10 5.57
C TYR A 179 -12.74 -15.88 5.45
N SER A 180 -11.70 -15.95 4.60
CA SER A 180 -10.85 -14.78 4.32
C SER A 180 -11.67 -13.63 3.73
N ARG A 181 -12.57 -13.91 2.77
CA ARG A 181 -13.42 -12.89 2.14
C ARG A 181 -14.38 -12.24 3.14
N THR A 182 -15.08 -13.04 3.97
CA THR A 182 -15.98 -12.46 4.99
C THR A 182 -15.22 -11.71 6.08
N GLY A 183 -14.05 -12.20 6.49
CA GLY A 183 -13.20 -11.49 7.45
C GLY A 183 -12.69 -10.14 6.92
N SER A 184 -12.28 -10.07 5.65
CA SER A 184 -11.86 -8.83 5.00
C SER A 184 -13.03 -7.86 4.84
N TYR A 185 -14.21 -8.36 4.50
CA TYR A 185 -15.42 -7.57 4.37
C TYR A 185 -15.82 -6.91 5.70
N ASP A 186 -15.87 -7.69 6.79
CA ASP A 186 -16.17 -7.18 8.12
C ASP A 186 -15.09 -6.18 8.60
N ALA A 187 -13.81 -6.42 8.25
CA ALA A 187 -12.73 -5.50 8.56
C ALA A 187 -12.92 -4.13 7.87
N ALA A 188 -13.32 -4.11 6.61
CA ALA A 188 -13.59 -2.88 5.87
C ALA A 188 -14.75 -2.09 6.48
N ILE A 189 -15.86 -2.79 6.83
CA ILE A 189 -17.02 -2.19 7.49
C ILE A 189 -16.63 -1.59 8.85
N ALA A 190 -15.90 -2.36 9.67
CA ALA A 190 -15.49 -1.91 11.00
C ALA A 190 -14.57 -0.68 10.94
N GLN A 191 -13.61 -0.65 10.00
CA GLN A 191 -12.74 0.51 9.79
C GLN A 191 -13.52 1.74 9.31
N TRP A 192 -14.48 1.54 8.41
CA TRP A 192 -15.34 2.63 7.94
C TRP A 192 -16.17 3.23 9.09
N PHE A 193 -16.80 2.40 9.94
CA PHE A 193 -17.55 2.89 11.11
C PHE A 193 -16.64 3.61 12.11
N ALA A 194 -15.46 3.08 12.40
CA ALA A 194 -14.49 3.75 13.28
C ALA A 194 -14.13 5.16 12.74
N ALA A 195 -13.92 5.27 11.42
CA ALA A 195 -13.66 6.56 10.78
C ALA A 195 -14.85 7.53 10.87
N GLN A 196 -16.09 7.04 10.66
CA GLN A 196 -17.30 7.86 10.81
C GLN A 196 -17.49 8.38 12.25
N ASN A 197 -17.06 7.60 13.23
CA ASN A 197 -17.13 7.96 14.65
C ASN A 197 -15.94 8.80 15.13
N GLY A 198 -14.95 9.07 14.27
CA GLY A 198 -13.71 9.77 14.66
C GLY A 198 -12.78 8.93 15.55
N GLU A 199 -12.94 7.62 15.56
CA GLU A 199 -12.19 6.68 16.39
C GLU A 199 -10.85 6.31 15.72
N THR A 200 -9.76 6.86 16.24
CA THR A 200 -8.42 6.56 15.70
C THR A 200 -7.94 5.17 16.08
N PHE A 201 -8.14 4.76 17.32
CA PHE A 201 -7.69 3.47 17.87
C PHE A 201 -8.84 2.73 18.54
N PRO A 202 -9.65 1.96 17.78
CA PRO A 202 -10.73 1.17 18.35
C PRO A 202 -10.18 0.01 19.20
N ASP A 203 -10.97 -0.49 20.15
CA ASP A 203 -10.61 -1.62 21.05
C ASP A 203 -10.16 -2.87 20.28
N ARG A 204 -10.70 -3.08 19.09
CA ARG A 204 -10.29 -4.12 18.14
C ARG A 204 -9.99 -3.49 16.78
N LEU A 205 -8.76 -3.63 16.32
CA LEU A 205 -8.32 -3.10 15.05
C LEU A 205 -8.21 -4.23 14.01
N PRO A 206 -9.22 -4.48 13.20
CA PRO A 206 -9.10 -5.40 12.08
C PRO A 206 -8.40 -4.68 10.92
N PHE A 207 -7.55 -5.42 10.21
CA PHE A 207 -7.02 -4.99 8.92
C PHE A 207 -6.96 -6.18 7.97
N ALA A 208 -7.14 -5.90 6.69
CA ALA A 208 -7.14 -6.91 5.65
C ALA A 208 -6.46 -6.36 4.40
N GLY A 209 -5.96 -7.28 3.58
CA GLY A 209 -5.38 -6.98 2.29
C GLY A 209 -5.67 -8.08 1.29
N GLU A 210 -5.78 -7.70 0.02
CA GLU A 210 -5.87 -8.61 -1.11
C GLU A 210 -4.48 -8.93 -1.65
N LYS A 211 -4.14 -10.21 -1.80
CA LYS A 211 -2.84 -10.63 -2.34
C LYS A 211 -2.71 -10.20 -3.79
N VAL A 212 -1.71 -9.36 -4.07
CA VAL A 212 -1.37 -8.91 -5.43
C VAL A 212 -0.44 -9.89 -6.10
N GLN A 213 0.64 -10.29 -5.39
CA GLN A 213 1.63 -11.22 -5.91
C GLN A 213 2.34 -11.98 -4.78
N GLU A 214 2.88 -13.14 -5.08
CA GLU A 214 3.90 -13.78 -4.27
C GLU A 214 5.27 -13.30 -4.75
N CYS A 215 6.10 -12.84 -3.82
CA CYS A 215 7.45 -12.43 -4.15
C CYS A 215 8.33 -13.67 -4.27
N ARG A 216 9.34 -13.62 -5.14
CA ARG A 216 10.29 -14.72 -5.33
C ARG A 216 10.95 -15.17 -4.02
N TYR A 217 11.18 -14.22 -3.10
CA TYR A 217 11.64 -14.40 -1.72
C TYR A 217 11.39 -13.09 -0.95
N GLY A 218 11.57 -13.08 0.36
CA GLY A 218 11.44 -11.89 1.21
C GLY A 218 12.65 -10.97 1.10
N GLU A 219 12.98 -10.30 2.19
CA GLU A 219 14.20 -9.47 2.27
C GLU A 219 15.45 -10.32 2.00
N ASN A 220 15.43 -11.58 2.46
CA ASN A 220 16.51 -12.55 2.25
C ASN A 220 16.00 -13.79 1.49
N PRO A 221 16.89 -14.51 0.75
CA PRO A 221 16.50 -15.62 -0.10
C PRO A 221 15.81 -16.81 0.60
N HIS A 222 16.02 -16.98 1.90
CA HIS A 222 15.39 -18.05 2.69
C HIS A 222 13.99 -17.69 3.23
N GLN A 223 13.54 -16.46 3.05
CA GLN A 223 12.25 -15.98 3.50
C GLN A 223 11.22 -16.03 2.38
N VAL A 224 10.01 -16.45 2.70
CA VAL A 224 8.87 -16.35 1.79
C VAL A 224 8.16 -15.02 2.01
N ALA A 225 7.64 -14.41 0.94
CA ALA A 225 6.95 -13.15 1.02
C ALA A 225 5.85 -13.02 -0.03
N ALA A 226 4.87 -12.17 0.26
CA ALA A 226 3.84 -11.78 -0.69
C ALA A 226 3.49 -10.30 -0.48
N PHE A 227 3.04 -9.66 -1.52
CA PHE A 227 2.53 -8.30 -1.50
C PHE A 227 1.00 -8.30 -1.43
N TYR A 228 0.45 -7.53 -0.50
CA TYR A 228 -0.98 -7.33 -0.33
C TYR A 228 -1.30 -5.84 -0.47
N LYS A 229 -2.37 -5.52 -1.20
CA LYS A 229 -2.96 -4.17 -1.25
C LYS A 229 -4.16 -4.10 -0.29
N ASN A 230 -4.39 -2.94 0.28
CA ASN A 230 -5.63 -2.59 0.98
C ASN A 230 -6.61 -1.88 0.03
N ALA A 231 -7.73 -1.37 0.57
CA ALA A 231 -8.74 -0.68 -0.22
C ALA A 231 -8.44 0.83 -0.45
N GLU A 232 -7.27 1.33 -0.05
CA GLU A 232 -6.92 2.73 -0.25
C GLU A 232 -6.63 3.04 -1.72
N ASN A 233 -7.24 4.10 -2.25
CA ASN A 233 -7.01 4.61 -3.62
C ASN A 233 -5.91 5.69 -3.68
N ARG A 234 -5.01 5.72 -2.70
CA ARG A 234 -3.90 6.66 -2.67
C ARG A 234 -2.87 6.29 -3.74
N PRO A 235 -2.43 7.25 -4.59
CA PRO A 235 -1.32 6.99 -5.50
C PRO A 235 -0.08 6.47 -4.73
N GLY A 236 0.52 5.39 -5.22
CA GLY A 236 1.66 4.75 -4.58
C GLY A 236 1.98 3.39 -5.19
N ILE A 237 2.90 2.65 -4.58
CA ILE A 237 3.35 1.35 -5.11
C ILE A 237 2.21 0.33 -5.26
N ALA A 238 1.20 0.38 -4.38
CA ALA A 238 0.07 -0.56 -4.40
C ALA A 238 -0.94 -0.28 -5.53
N THR A 239 -0.96 0.93 -6.06
CA THR A 239 -1.86 1.37 -7.15
C THR A 239 -1.11 1.64 -8.45
N ALA A 240 0.22 1.51 -8.47
CA ALA A 240 1.04 1.77 -9.63
C ALA A 240 0.81 0.76 -10.76
N VAL A 241 0.90 1.24 -11.99
CA VAL A 241 0.90 0.40 -13.19
C VAL A 241 2.34 0.12 -13.60
N GLN A 242 2.71 -1.15 -13.65
CA GLN A 242 4.01 -1.58 -14.16
C GLN A 242 3.95 -1.74 -15.69
N HIS A 243 4.73 -0.94 -16.43
CA HIS A 243 4.76 -0.95 -17.89
C HIS A 243 5.74 -1.96 -18.47
N GLN A 244 6.82 -2.26 -17.74
CA GLN A 244 7.83 -3.22 -18.17
C GLN A 244 8.67 -3.75 -17.01
N GLY A 245 9.54 -4.71 -17.32
CA GLY A 245 10.49 -5.32 -16.42
C GLY A 245 9.95 -6.61 -15.76
N LYS A 246 10.78 -7.22 -14.93
CA LYS A 246 10.40 -8.38 -14.12
C LYS A 246 9.48 -7.97 -12.99
N GLU A 247 8.80 -8.94 -12.37
CA GLU A 247 8.07 -8.72 -11.13
C GLU A 247 8.94 -8.00 -10.09
N LEU A 248 8.30 -7.15 -9.30
CA LEU A 248 8.97 -6.45 -8.20
C LEU A 248 9.32 -7.45 -7.09
N SER A 249 10.56 -7.42 -6.62
CA SER A 249 10.95 -8.15 -5.42
C SER A 249 10.43 -7.44 -4.16
N TYR A 250 10.47 -8.13 -3.02
CA TYR A 250 10.17 -7.53 -1.71
C TYR A 250 10.97 -6.24 -1.49
N ASN A 251 12.28 -6.27 -1.77
CA ASN A 251 13.15 -5.10 -1.61
C ASN A 251 12.81 -3.98 -2.61
N ASN A 252 12.47 -4.34 -3.87
CA ASN A 252 12.03 -3.32 -4.83
C ASN A 252 10.74 -2.63 -4.35
N LEU A 253 9.76 -3.37 -3.83
CA LEU A 253 8.51 -2.80 -3.30
C LEU A 253 8.79 -1.84 -2.16
N ASN A 254 9.59 -2.26 -1.17
CA ASN A 254 9.96 -1.45 -0.01
C ASN A 254 10.72 -0.16 -0.39
N ASP A 255 11.72 -0.30 -1.27
CA ASP A 255 12.56 0.84 -1.65
C ASP A 255 11.82 1.81 -2.60
N THR A 256 10.94 1.27 -3.47
CA THR A 256 10.11 2.09 -4.36
C THR A 256 9.05 2.87 -3.58
N ASP A 257 8.45 2.27 -2.55
CA ASP A 257 7.55 2.97 -1.64
C ASP A 257 8.26 4.14 -0.96
N ALA A 258 9.43 3.89 -0.37
CA ALA A 258 10.22 4.93 0.27
C ALA A 258 10.61 6.06 -0.70
N ALA A 259 10.94 5.73 -1.95
CA ALA A 259 11.30 6.70 -2.98
C ALA A 259 10.11 7.58 -3.39
N PHE A 260 8.97 6.96 -3.62
CA PHE A 260 7.77 7.67 -4.05
C PHE A 260 7.18 8.54 -2.94
N GLU A 261 7.19 8.05 -1.69
CA GLU A 261 6.78 8.82 -0.53
C GLU A 261 7.65 10.08 -0.34
N LEU A 262 8.96 9.96 -0.49
CA LEU A 262 9.86 11.11 -0.39
C LEU A 262 9.62 12.13 -1.50
N VAL A 263 9.56 11.69 -2.76
CA VAL A 263 9.37 12.64 -3.88
C VAL A 263 8.00 13.30 -3.87
N SER A 264 7.00 12.66 -3.26
CA SER A 264 5.65 13.22 -3.09
C SER A 264 5.55 14.34 -2.06
N GLU A 265 6.59 14.57 -1.23
CA GLU A 265 6.63 15.72 -0.31
C GLU A 265 6.74 17.07 -1.05
N PHE A 266 7.26 17.05 -2.29
CA PHE A 266 7.58 18.26 -3.03
C PHE A 266 6.47 18.66 -4.00
N ASP A 267 6.32 19.98 -4.18
CA ASP A 267 5.36 20.55 -5.12
C ASP A 267 5.66 20.07 -6.54
N GLN A 268 4.64 19.60 -7.26
CA GLN A 268 4.78 19.09 -8.61
C GLN A 268 5.22 20.18 -9.60
N SER A 269 5.01 21.46 -9.28
CA SER A 269 5.46 22.58 -10.11
C SER A 269 6.99 22.76 -10.09
N VAL A 270 7.68 22.17 -9.11
CA VAL A 270 9.14 22.21 -8.98
C VAL A 270 9.70 20.83 -9.30
N PRO A 271 10.32 20.63 -10.47
CA PRO A 271 10.87 19.33 -10.83
C PRO A 271 11.80 18.78 -9.77
N THR A 272 11.47 17.62 -9.21
CA THR A 272 12.21 17.00 -8.11
C THR A 272 12.44 15.53 -8.40
N VAL A 273 13.64 15.05 -8.09
CA VAL A 273 14.06 13.65 -8.23
C VAL A 273 14.69 13.16 -6.93
N ALA A 274 14.30 11.95 -6.52
CA ALA A 274 14.90 11.22 -5.42
C ALA A 274 15.51 9.90 -5.94
N ILE A 275 16.74 9.61 -5.53
CA ILE A 275 17.43 8.34 -5.77
C ILE A 275 17.55 7.63 -4.44
N ILE A 276 16.97 6.44 -4.34
CA ILE A 276 16.86 5.67 -3.08
C ILE A 276 17.59 4.33 -3.21
N LYS A 277 18.24 3.91 -2.15
CA LYS A 277 18.76 2.56 -1.97
C LYS A 277 18.61 2.12 -0.53
N HIS A 278 18.10 0.90 -0.31
CA HIS A 278 17.82 0.36 1.02
C HIS A 278 16.93 1.29 1.88
N ALA A 279 15.87 1.81 1.23
CA ALA A 279 14.91 2.76 1.80
C ALA A 279 15.50 4.05 2.40
N ASN A 280 16.71 4.44 1.98
CA ASN A 280 17.33 5.72 2.31
C ASN A 280 17.74 6.47 1.03
N PRO A 281 17.71 7.81 1.01
CA PRO A 281 18.15 8.56 -0.15
C PRO A 281 19.68 8.51 -0.31
N CYS A 282 20.11 8.23 -1.56
CA CYS A 282 21.48 8.50 -2.01
C CYS A 282 21.62 9.96 -2.42
N GLY A 283 20.55 10.54 -2.97
CA GLY A 283 20.49 11.94 -3.33
C GLY A 283 19.06 12.38 -3.68
N VAL A 284 18.77 13.62 -3.38
CA VAL A 284 17.49 14.29 -3.69
C VAL A 284 17.80 15.69 -4.21
N ALA A 285 17.15 16.12 -5.27
CA ALA A 285 17.36 17.48 -5.77
C ALA A 285 16.13 18.05 -6.47
N MET A 286 16.00 19.36 -6.36
CA MET A 286 15.14 20.19 -7.19
C MET A 286 15.95 20.73 -8.38
N GLY A 287 15.28 20.95 -9.53
CA GLY A 287 15.93 21.44 -10.71
C GLY A 287 15.04 22.29 -11.60
N ALA A 288 15.63 22.90 -12.63
CA ALA A 288 14.90 23.61 -13.67
C ALA A 288 14.09 22.65 -14.58
N SER A 289 14.50 21.37 -14.61
CA SER A 289 13.84 20.26 -15.29
C SER A 289 14.08 18.98 -14.51
N LEU A 290 13.37 17.90 -14.84
CA LEU A 290 13.62 16.58 -14.24
C LEU A 290 15.02 16.06 -14.57
N LEU A 291 15.54 16.35 -15.75
CA LEU A 291 16.92 16.04 -16.13
C LEU A 291 17.93 16.76 -15.23
N ASP A 292 17.75 18.07 -14.98
CA ASP A 292 18.62 18.84 -14.09
C ASP A 292 18.53 18.30 -12.65
N ALA A 293 17.32 18.04 -12.15
CA ALA A 293 17.10 17.46 -10.84
C ALA A 293 17.75 16.07 -10.69
N TYR A 294 17.65 15.21 -11.72
CA TYR A 294 18.29 13.89 -11.71
C TYR A 294 19.81 13.99 -11.62
N ASN A 295 20.42 14.84 -12.46
CA ASN A 295 21.88 15.02 -12.47
C ASN A 295 22.40 15.56 -11.12
N LYS A 296 21.69 16.50 -10.51
CA LYS A 296 21.99 17.03 -9.19
C LYS A 296 21.83 15.96 -8.09
N ALA A 297 20.74 15.19 -8.11
CA ALA A 297 20.51 14.11 -7.16
C ALA A 297 21.60 13.03 -7.27
N LEU A 298 21.97 12.64 -8.49
CA LEU A 298 23.03 11.65 -8.74
C LEU A 298 24.38 12.13 -8.23
N LYS A 299 24.69 13.43 -8.31
CA LYS A 299 25.96 14.02 -7.86
C LYS A 299 26.19 13.84 -6.36
N CYS A 300 25.13 13.69 -5.53
CA CYS A 300 25.25 13.55 -4.08
C CYS A 300 26.00 12.27 -3.65
N ASP A 301 25.63 11.11 -4.25
CA ASP A 301 26.30 9.82 -4.02
C ASP A 301 26.13 8.91 -5.25
N PRO A 302 26.95 9.11 -6.29
CA PRO A 302 26.84 8.34 -7.52
C PRO A 302 27.22 6.86 -7.35
N VAL A 303 28.00 6.54 -6.31
CA VAL A 303 28.41 5.16 -6.02
C VAL A 303 27.22 4.37 -5.48
N SER A 304 26.51 4.90 -4.49
CA SER A 304 25.36 4.24 -3.89
C SER A 304 24.14 4.22 -4.83
N ALA A 305 24.02 5.17 -5.74
CA ALA A 305 22.94 5.24 -6.73
C ALA A 305 22.88 4.01 -7.66
N PHE A 306 24.01 3.31 -7.87
CA PHE A 306 24.06 2.09 -8.67
C PHE A 306 23.19 0.99 -8.07
N GLY A 307 22.21 0.52 -8.84
CA GLY A 307 21.22 -0.47 -8.40
C GLY A 307 20.13 0.11 -7.49
N GLY A 308 19.97 1.42 -7.48
CA GLY A 308 18.93 2.11 -6.71
C GLY A 308 17.61 2.25 -7.46
N ILE A 309 16.70 2.98 -6.84
CA ILE A 309 15.37 3.35 -7.32
C ILE A 309 15.39 4.85 -7.65
N VAL A 310 14.84 5.23 -8.81
CA VAL A 310 14.67 6.63 -9.20
C VAL A 310 13.20 6.99 -9.15
N ALA A 311 12.83 7.95 -8.30
CA ALA A 311 11.48 8.51 -8.21
C ALA A 311 11.45 9.96 -8.69
N LEU A 312 10.44 10.30 -9.48
CA LEU A 312 10.23 11.62 -10.03
C LEU A 312 8.86 12.16 -9.61
N ASN A 313 8.78 13.48 -9.32
CA ASN A 313 7.49 14.11 -9.00
C ASN A 313 6.72 14.62 -10.22
N GLY A 314 7.25 14.46 -11.42
CA GLY A 314 6.65 14.91 -12.68
C GLY A 314 6.66 13.82 -13.73
N ARG A 315 6.12 14.16 -14.93
CA ARG A 315 6.06 13.28 -16.08
C ARG A 315 7.45 13.00 -16.63
N LEU A 316 7.88 11.74 -16.63
CA LEU A 316 9.17 11.32 -17.16
C LEU A 316 9.23 11.54 -18.67
N ASP A 317 10.20 12.36 -19.12
CA ASP A 317 10.48 12.68 -20.52
C ASP A 317 11.65 11.86 -21.10
N ALA A 318 11.82 11.97 -22.41
CA ALA A 318 12.83 11.22 -23.15
C ALA A 318 14.28 11.57 -22.74
N ASP A 319 14.57 12.84 -22.46
CA ASP A 319 15.94 13.25 -22.15
C ASP A 319 16.35 12.82 -20.75
N THR A 320 15.44 12.90 -19.78
CA THR A 320 15.63 12.36 -18.44
C THR A 320 15.79 10.83 -18.50
N ALA A 321 14.98 10.13 -19.28
CA ALA A 321 15.08 8.68 -19.45
C ALA A 321 16.43 8.25 -20.03
N LYS A 322 16.95 8.96 -21.05
CA LYS A 322 18.29 8.70 -21.64
C LYS A 322 19.40 8.82 -20.61
N GLU A 323 19.29 9.75 -19.66
CA GLU A 323 20.31 9.94 -18.63
C GLU A 323 20.21 8.84 -17.56
N ILE A 324 19.00 8.54 -17.07
CA ILE A 324 18.79 7.51 -16.05
C ILE A 324 19.32 6.14 -16.49
N ILE A 325 19.10 5.74 -17.75
CA ILE A 325 19.53 4.40 -18.24
C ILE A 325 21.04 4.23 -18.39
N LYS A 326 21.85 5.29 -18.22
CA LYS A 326 23.31 5.21 -18.20
C LYS A 326 23.82 4.57 -16.91
N VAL A 327 23.08 4.73 -15.82
CA VAL A 327 23.37 4.10 -14.52
C VAL A 327 22.48 2.87 -14.35
N PHE A 328 23.02 1.78 -13.83
CA PHE A 328 22.20 0.61 -13.51
C PHE A 328 21.16 0.99 -12.43
N THR A 329 19.89 0.94 -12.83
CA THR A 329 18.73 1.29 -12.01
C THR A 329 17.77 0.10 -11.97
N GLU A 330 17.24 -0.23 -10.79
CA GLU A 330 16.31 -1.35 -10.61
C GLU A 330 14.87 -0.98 -10.96
N VAL A 331 14.42 0.21 -10.53
CA VAL A 331 13.06 0.70 -10.73
C VAL A 331 13.07 2.20 -11.00
N ILE A 332 12.21 2.63 -11.93
CA ILE A 332 11.82 4.03 -12.10
C ILE A 332 10.33 4.15 -11.76
N ILE A 333 9.97 5.14 -10.94
CA ILE A 333 8.58 5.46 -10.59
C ILE A 333 8.30 6.94 -10.81
N ALA A 334 7.20 7.25 -11.50
CA ALA A 334 6.78 8.62 -11.80
C ALA A 334 5.23 8.70 -11.83
N PRO A 335 4.64 9.88 -11.70
CA PRO A 335 3.20 10.05 -11.94
C PRO A 335 2.78 9.62 -13.34
N GLU A 336 3.55 10.01 -14.35
CA GLU A 336 3.33 9.74 -15.77
C GLU A 336 4.65 9.52 -16.51
N VAL A 337 4.57 9.02 -17.75
CA VAL A 337 5.71 8.79 -18.64
C VAL A 337 5.31 9.05 -20.08
N THR A 338 6.21 9.67 -20.89
CA THR A 338 5.98 9.84 -22.33
C THR A 338 6.23 8.53 -23.09
N ASP A 339 5.64 8.38 -24.27
CA ASP A 339 5.84 7.17 -25.07
C ASP A 339 7.29 7.04 -25.55
N GLU A 340 7.94 8.15 -25.88
CA GLU A 340 9.36 8.18 -26.24
C GLU A 340 10.25 7.72 -25.05
N ALA A 341 9.92 8.12 -23.84
CA ALA A 341 10.65 7.66 -22.66
C ALA A 341 10.45 6.15 -22.42
N LYS A 342 9.24 5.61 -22.65
CA LYS A 342 8.98 4.15 -22.58
C LYS A 342 9.84 3.39 -23.59
N GLU A 343 9.95 3.88 -24.83
CA GLU A 343 10.79 3.26 -25.86
C GLU A 343 12.27 3.23 -25.45
N ILE A 344 12.80 4.33 -24.92
CA ILE A 344 14.17 4.43 -24.44
C ILE A 344 14.42 3.44 -23.29
N ILE A 345 13.54 3.41 -22.31
CA ILE A 345 13.65 2.50 -21.15
C ILE A 345 13.48 1.04 -21.60
N GLY A 346 12.68 0.80 -22.65
CA GLY A 346 12.46 -0.52 -23.26
C GLY A 346 13.73 -1.23 -23.70
N ALA A 347 14.81 -0.49 -24.00
CA ALA A 347 16.12 -1.05 -24.29
C ALA A 347 16.74 -1.82 -23.10
N LYS A 348 16.29 -1.56 -21.85
CA LYS A 348 16.77 -2.19 -20.63
C LYS A 348 15.70 -3.16 -20.08
N LYS A 349 15.60 -4.34 -20.66
CA LYS A 349 14.52 -5.34 -20.39
C LYS A 349 14.26 -5.65 -18.91
N ASN A 350 15.25 -5.53 -18.03
CA ASN A 350 15.11 -5.84 -16.61
C ASN A 350 14.74 -4.62 -15.75
N LEU A 351 14.85 -3.40 -16.26
CA LEU A 351 14.48 -2.17 -15.59
C LEU A 351 12.96 -2.08 -15.49
N ARG A 352 12.45 -1.90 -14.28
CA ARG A 352 11.00 -1.77 -14.04
C ARG A 352 10.62 -0.31 -14.19
N LEU A 353 9.53 -0.07 -14.92
CA LEU A 353 8.94 1.27 -15.09
C LEU A 353 7.53 1.26 -14.54
N LEU A 354 7.27 2.14 -13.57
CA LEU A 354 6.00 2.28 -12.88
C LEU A 354 5.42 3.68 -13.06
N THR A 355 4.09 3.75 -13.23
CA THR A 355 3.36 5.01 -13.14
C THR A 355 2.24 4.92 -12.12
N THR A 356 2.02 6.03 -11.38
CA THR A 356 1.04 6.09 -10.29
C THR A 356 -0.22 6.88 -10.64
N GLY A 357 -0.25 7.56 -11.80
CA GLY A 357 -1.36 8.41 -12.22
C GLY A 357 -1.48 9.74 -11.46
N GLY A 358 -0.57 10.02 -10.54
CA GLY A 358 -0.53 11.24 -9.72
C GLY A 358 0.45 11.10 -8.56
N LEU A 359 0.65 12.16 -7.79
CA LEU A 359 1.42 12.13 -6.54
C LEU A 359 0.52 11.81 -5.35
N ALA A 360 1.10 11.17 -4.36
CA ALA A 360 0.46 11.00 -3.07
C ALA A 360 0.39 12.32 -2.31
N LEU A 361 -0.72 12.61 -1.64
CA LEU A 361 -0.81 13.77 -0.75
C LEU A 361 -0.04 13.49 0.55
N PRO A 362 1.02 14.25 0.88
CA PRO A 362 1.81 14.02 2.10
C PRO A 362 1.02 14.21 3.38
N THR A 363 -0.02 15.05 3.34
CA THR A 363 -0.91 15.37 4.46
C THR A 363 -2.06 14.38 4.62
N GLN A 364 -2.22 13.41 3.71
CA GLN A 364 -3.28 12.42 3.82
C GLN A 364 -3.05 11.51 5.02
N ALA A 365 -4.01 11.49 5.93
CA ALA A 365 -3.97 10.63 7.10
C ALA A 365 -3.98 9.14 6.68
N ALA A 366 -3.11 8.35 7.28
CA ALA A 366 -3.06 6.91 7.14
C ALA A 366 -2.50 6.29 8.42
N LYS A 367 -2.68 4.98 8.61
CA LYS A 367 -2.08 4.24 9.72
C LYS A 367 -0.83 3.50 9.23
N MET A 368 0.21 3.54 10.05
CA MET A 368 1.41 2.72 9.90
C MET A 368 1.36 1.58 10.91
N ILE A 369 1.61 0.36 10.45
CA ILE A 369 1.57 -0.85 11.27
C ILE A 369 2.94 -1.51 11.23
N LYS A 370 3.50 -1.76 12.41
CA LYS A 370 4.77 -2.47 12.57
C LYS A 370 4.55 -3.70 13.43
N SER A 371 4.91 -4.88 12.93
CA SER A 371 4.84 -6.11 13.71
C SER A 371 5.88 -6.11 14.82
N VAL A 372 5.50 -6.57 16.00
CA VAL A 372 6.38 -6.86 17.14
C VAL A 372 6.04 -8.25 17.68
N ALA A 373 6.91 -8.81 18.50
CA ALA A 373 6.64 -10.13 19.08
C ALA A 373 5.31 -10.11 19.86
N GLY A 374 4.36 -10.89 19.38
CA GLY A 374 3.03 -11.04 20.00
C GLY A 374 2.05 -9.90 19.74
N GLY A 375 2.34 -8.93 18.85
CA GLY A 375 1.44 -7.83 18.60
C GLY A 375 1.86 -6.89 17.47
N TYR A 376 1.26 -5.69 17.49
CA TYR A 376 1.49 -4.63 16.52
C TYR A 376 1.65 -3.29 17.21
N LEU A 377 2.59 -2.47 16.73
CA LEU A 377 2.59 -1.04 17.00
C LEU A 377 1.85 -0.36 15.87
N VAL A 378 0.88 0.47 16.22
CA VAL A 378 0.08 1.23 15.26
C VAL A 378 0.21 2.71 15.59
N GLN A 379 0.54 3.51 14.61
CA GLN A 379 0.59 4.97 14.73
C GLN A 379 0.00 5.63 13.50
N ASN A 380 -0.30 6.90 13.60
CA ASN A 380 -0.60 7.70 12.41
C ASN A 380 0.69 7.89 11.60
N ARG A 381 0.53 7.99 10.27
CA ARG A 381 1.58 8.44 9.38
C ARG A 381 2.06 9.83 9.82
N ASP A 382 3.36 10.09 9.69
CA ASP A 382 3.92 11.43 9.90
C ASP A 382 3.48 12.36 8.76
N THR A 383 2.44 13.16 9.03
CA THR A 383 1.91 14.18 8.11
C THR A 383 2.39 15.58 8.46
N GLY A 384 3.27 15.72 9.46
CA GLY A 384 3.83 16.98 9.91
C GLY A 384 4.61 17.67 8.78
N ARG A 385 4.39 18.97 8.63
CA ARG A 385 5.11 19.83 7.68
C ARG A 385 5.53 21.10 8.40
N VAL A 386 6.72 21.55 8.10
CA VAL A 386 7.29 22.81 8.60
C VAL A 386 7.34 23.80 7.45
N THR A 387 6.88 25.01 7.71
CA THR A 387 6.89 26.14 6.78
C THR A 387 7.83 27.24 7.28
N LEU A 388 8.03 28.30 6.50
CA LEU A 388 8.85 29.45 6.92
C LEU A 388 8.29 30.10 8.19
N ASP A 389 6.96 30.13 8.36
CA ASP A 389 6.29 30.75 9.50
C ASP A 389 6.51 30.00 10.83
N ASP A 390 6.87 28.70 10.74
CA ASP A 390 7.14 27.85 11.90
C ASP A 390 8.59 28.00 12.41
N LEU A 391 9.47 28.66 11.63
CA LEU A 391 10.89 28.74 11.93
C LEU A 391 11.20 29.86 12.94
N LYS A 392 11.92 29.49 14.01
CA LYS A 392 12.42 30.44 15.01
C LYS A 392 13.93 30.57 14.89
N VAL A 393 14.42 31.74 14.48
CA VAL A 393 15.86 32.05 14.52
C VAL A 393 16.31 32.15 15.97
N VAL A 394 17.36 31.42 16.33
CA VAL A 394 17.86 31.31 17.72
C VAL A 394 19.31 31.80 17.88
N THR A 395 20.03 31.98 16.80
CA THR A 395 21.41 32.50 16.78
C THR A 395 21.46 34.01 16.49
N LYS A 396 22.62 34.64 16.79
CA LYS A 396 22.87 36.05 16.48
C LYS A 396 22.84 36.34 14.98
N ARG A 397 23.42 35.43 14.18
CA ARG A 397 23.32 35.50 12.72
C ARG A 397 21.97 34.93 12.27
N ALA A 398 21.23 35.73 11.55
CA ALA A 398 20.04 35.23 10.86
C ALA A 398 20.44 34.50 9.57
N PRO A 399 19.71 33.46 9.15
CA PRO A 399 19.91 32.83 7.86
C PRO A 399 19.48 33.76 6.72
N THR A 400 20.11 33.61 5.57
CA THR A 400 19.69 34.25 4.31
C THR A 400 18.47 33.53 3.71
N ASP A 401 17.78 34.18 2.76
CA ASP A 401 16.62 33.57 2.07
C ASP A 401 16.97 32.27 1.35
N THR A 402 18.19 32.16 0.81
CA THR A 402 18.70 30.93 0.18
C THR A 402 18.91 29.83 1.22
N GLU A 403 19.57 30.15 2.34
CA GLU A 403 19.74 29.19 3.44
C GLU A 403 18.38 28.72 3.99
N LEU A 404 17.39 29.60 4.14
CA LEU A 404 16.03 29.22 4.59
C LEU A 404 15.36 28.22 3.64
N LYS A 405 15.45 28.44 2.34
CA LYS A 405 14.91 27.50 1.31
C LYS A 405 15.61 26.14 1.37
N ASP A 406 16.94 26.16 1.43
CA ASP A 406 17.74 24.93 1.53
C ASP A 406 17.52 24.19 2.86
N MET A 407 17.35 24.91 3.98
CA MET A 407 17.00 24.33 5.28
C MET A 407 15.65 23.60 5.25
N LEU A 408 14.61 24.22 4.69
CA LEU A 408 13.30 23.57 4.57
C LEU A 408 13.36 22.34 3.68
N PHE A 409 14.06 22.43 2.55
CA PHE A 409 14.29 21.27 1.68
C PHE A 409 15.06 20.16 2.42
N ALA A 410 16.14 20.51 3.11
CA ALA A 410 16.92 19.55 3.90
C ALA A 410 16.10 18.86 4.99
N PHE A 411 15.21 19.62 5.65
CA PHE A 411 14.36 19.09 6.72
C PHE A 411 13.28 18.17 6.18
N GLN A 412 12.67 18.49 5.03
CA GLN A 412 11.73 17.62 4.32
C GLN A 412 12.40 16.31 3.89
N VAL A 413 13.62 16.37 3.34
CA VAL A 413 14.40 15.16 3.04
C VAL A 413 14.69 14.37 4.31
N GLY A 414 15.11 15.04 5.38
CA GLY A 414 15.46 14.45 6.68
C GLY A 414 14.32 13.61 7.29
N LYS A 415 13.08 14.00 7.09
CA LYS A 415 11.87 13.25 7.47
C LYS A 415 11.84 11.82 6.89
N HIS A 416 12.47 11.61 5.73
CA HIS A 416 12.50 10.33 5.02
C HIS A 416 13.83 9.56 5.20
N VAL A 417 14.74 10.07 6.00
CA VAL A 417 16.02 9.43 6.31
C VAL A 417 15.93 8.69 7.64
N LYS A 418 16.47 7.48 7.72
CA LYS A 418 16.49 6.72 9.00
C LYS A 418 17.31 7.43 10.05
N SER A 419 16.72 7.56 11.25
CA SER A 419 17.34 8.19 12.43
C SER A 419 18.59 7.43 12.94
N ASN A 420 19.61 8.08 13.49
CA ASN A 420 19.73 9.56 13.50
C ASN A 420 20.10 10.05 12.10
N ALA A 421 19.38 11.07 11.62
CA ALA A 421 19.53 11.61 10.27
C ALA A 421 20.19 12.99 10.28
N ILE A 422 21.22 13.18 9.45
CA ILE A 422 21.83 14.47 9.14
C ILE A 422 21.88 14.62 7.62
N VAL A 423 21.32 15.71 7.11
CA VAL A 423 21.25 16.00 5.68
C VAL A 423 21.88 17.35 5.37
N TYR A 424 22.93 17.34 4.54
CA TYR A 424 23.56 18.54 4.01
C TYR A 424 22.92 18.91 2.68
N VAL A 425 22.58 20.18 2.52
CA VAL A 425 21.96 20.71 1.31
C VAL A 425 22.62 22.01 0.87
N ARG A 426 22.78 22.19 -0.43
CA ARG A 426 23.22 23.42 -1.06
C ARG A 426 22.53 23.57 -2.43
N ASP A 427 22.00 24.75 -2.71
CA ASP A 427 21.38 25.12 -3.99
C ASP A 427 20.25 24.14 -4.40
N GLY A 428 19.40 23.74 -3.44
CA GLY A 428 18.26 22.84 -3.66
C GLY A 428 18.64 21.39 -3.97
N MET A 429 19.85 20.96 -3.64
CA MET A 429 20.30 19.56 -3.77
C MET A 429 20.95 19.06 -2.49
N THR A 430 20.71 17.81 -2.12
CA THR A 430 21.49 17.14 -1.09
C THR A 430 22.93 16.99 -1.55
N VAL A 431 23.86 17.23 -0.66
CA VAL A 431 25.31 17.12 -0.92
C VAL A 431 26.00 16.11 -0.03
N GLY A 432 25.30 15.61 0.98
CA GLY A 432 25.75 14.55 1.85
C GLY A 432 24.64 14.11 2.80
N ILE A 433 24.49 12.82 3.03
CA ILE A 433 23.45 12.24 3.87
C ILE A 433 24.06 11.22 4.82
N GLY A 434 23.83 11.42 6.12
CA GLY A 434 24.14 10.46 7.17
C GLY A 434 22.85 9.87 7.73
N ALA A 435 22.70 8.55 7.65
CA ALA A 435 21.49 7.84 7.99
C ALA A 435 21.74 6.69 8.96
N GLY A 436 20.79 6.43 9.86
CA GLY A 436 20.76 5.20 10.66
C GLY A 436 21.88 5.04 11.69
N GLN A 437 22.51 6.14 12.13
CA GLN A 437 23.59 6.08 13.09
C GLN A 437 23.07 6.21 14.53
N MET A 438 23.78 5.60 15.49
CA MET A 438 23.40 5.63 16.89
C MET A 438 23.59 7.00 17.55
N ASN A 439 24.36 7.88 16.93
CA ASN A 439 24.54 9.27 17.39
C ASN A 439 24.63 10.25 16.21
N ARG A 440 24.28 11.52 16.44
CA ARG A 440 24.25 12.56 15.39
C ARG A 440 25.61 13.00 14.91
N ARG A 441 26.63 12.94 15.78
CA ARG A 441 28.01 13.25 15.42
C ARG A 441 28.49 12.33 14.29
N ASP A 442 28.26 11.02 14.41
CA ASP A 442 28.67 10.07 13.38
C ASP A 442 27.89 10.25 12.10
N SER A 443 26.56 10.50 12.18
CA SER A 443 25.74 10.86 11.01
C SER A 443 26.30 12.10 10.30
N SER A 444 26.65 13.16 11.05
CA SER A 444 27.22 14.38 10.49
C SER A 444 28.56 14.12 9.80
N ARG A 445 29.42 13.34 10.42
CA ARG A 445 30.76 12.98 9.86
C ARG A 445 30.63 12.13 8.60
N ILE A 446 29.76 11.13 8.59
CA ILE A 446 29.51 10.29 7.42
C ILE A 446 29.01 11.14 6.26
N ALA A 447 28.03 12.02 6.50
CA ALA A 447 27.50 12.92 5.50
C ALA A 447 28.59 13.84 4.91
N ALA A 448 29.45 14.41 5.77
CA ALA A 448 30.58 15.27 5.36
C ALA A 448 31.62 14.50 4.53
N ILE A 449 31.96 13.26 4.93
CA ILE A 449 32.90 12.40 4.17
C ILE A 449 32.31 12.12 2.77
N ARG A 450 31.03 11.75 2.67
CA ARG A 450 30.36 11.50 1.39
C ARG A 450 30.35 12.74 0.50
N ALA A 451 30.13 13.92 1.07
CA ALA A 451 30.19 15.18 0.35
C ALA A 451 31.60 15.48 -0.23
N GLY A 452 32.65 15.09 0.49
CA GLY A 452 34.02 15.18 0.01
C GLY A 452 34.31 14.20 -1.12
N GLU A 453 33.96 12.93 -0.95
CA GLU A 453 34.13 11.87 -1.96
C GLU A 453 33.39 12.22 -3.26
N ALA A 454 32.14 12.74 -3.14
CA ALA A 454 31.36 13.17 -4.30
C ALA A 454 31.99 14.36 -5.04
N ALA A 455 32.60 15.31 -4.31
CA ALA A 455 33.33 16.42 -4.88
C ALA A 455 34.55 15.93 -5.67
N GLU A 456 35.36 15.04 -5.08
CA GLU A 456 36.51 14.44 -5.76
C GLU A 456 36.13 13.73 -7.06
N MET A 457 35.05 12.93 -7.03
CA MET A 457 34.54 12.23 -8.22
C MET A 457 34.04 13.20 -9.30
N ALA A 458 33.48 14.35 -8.91
CA ALA A 458 33.03 15.38 -9.83
C ALA A 458 34.18 16.28 -10.35
N GLY A 459 35.38 16.17 -9.78
CA GLY A 459 36.51 17.04 -10.09
C GLY A 459 36.38 18.42 -9.46
N ASP A 460 35.55 18.58 -8.44
CA ASP A 460 35.38 19.83 -7.69
C ASP A 460 36.59 20.04 -6.76
N ALA A 461 37.08 21.29 -6.65
CA ALA A 461 38.25 21.62 -5.84
C ALA A 461 38.00 21.59 -4.31
N GLU A 462 36.73 21.67 -3.91
CA GLU A 462 36.34 21.75 -2.50
C GLU A 462 35.15 20.78 -2.26
N SER A 463 35.04 20.30 -0.99
CA SER A 463 33.89 19.46 -0.59
C SER A 463 32.57 20.13 -0.90
N LEU A 464 31.60 19.34 -1.36
CA LEU A 464 30.23 19.80 -1.58
C LEU A 464 29.55 20.32 -0.31
N ALA A 465 30.02 19.88 0.89
CA ALA A 465 29.53 20.37 2.18
C ALA A 465 29.87 21.82 2.47
N LYS A 466 30.90 22.38 1.80
CA LYS A 466 31.27 23.79 1.99
C LYS A 466 30.18 24.73 1.49
N GLY A 467 29.72 25.62 2.35
CA GLY A 467 28.63 26.56 2.07
C GLY A 467 27.24 25.93 2.09
N SER A 468 27.09 24.69 2.57
CA SER A 468 25.80 24.04 2.70
C SER A 468 25.06 24.45 3.97
N VAL A 469 23.77 24.10 4.03
CA VAL A 469 23.00 24.06 5.26
C VAL A 469 22.87 22.61 5.75
N VAL A 470 22.51 22.42 7.03
CA VAL A 470 22.38 21.10 7.63
C VAL A 470 21.02 20.97 8.32
N ALA A 471 20.31 19.89 8.04
CA ALA A 471 19.12 19.47 8.79
C ALA A 471 19.42 18.30 9.71
N SER A 472 18.86 18.35 10.92
CA SER A 472 18.81 17.22 11.85
C SER A 472 17.37 16.84 12.14
N ASP A 473 17.06 15.54 12.09
CA ASP A 473 15.72 14.98 12.34
C ASP A 473 15.21 15.20 13.77
N ALA A 474 16.10 15.46 14.72
CA ALA A 474 15.79 15.83 16.11
C ALA A 474 16.85 16.79 16.66
N PHE A 475 16.68 17.24 17.92
CA PHE A 475 17.61 18.18 18.54
C PHE A 475 19.02 17.60 18.71
N PHE A 476 20.03 18.47 18.72
CA PHE A 476 21.38 18.11 19.12
C PHE A 476 21.46 18.04 20.66
N PRO A 477 21.74 16.87 21.24
CA PRO A 477 21.87 16.77 22.70
C PRO A 477 23.16 17.40 23.23
N PHE A 478 24.16 17.57 22.36
CA PHE A 478 25.46 18.19 22.60
C PHE A 478 25.92 18.95 21.35
N ALA A 479 26.83 19.89 21.51
CA ALA A 479 27.32 20.70 20.39
C ALA A 479 28.23 19.92 19.41
N ASP A 480 28.69 18.72 19.74
CA ASP A 480 29.68 17.96 18.97
C ASP A 480 29.21 17.61 17.54
N GLY A 481 27.93 17.25 17.37
CA GLY A 481 27.34 17.00 16.05
C GLY A 481 27.19 18.27 15.21
N LEU A 482 26.86 19.39 15.83
CA LEU A 482 26.79 20.70 15.21
C LEU A 482 28.19 21.19 14.79
N LEU A 483 29.17 21.06 15.68
CA LEU A 483 30.56 21.46 15.42
C LEU A 483 31.17 20.63 14.28
N ALA A 484 30.86 19.31 14.21
CA ALA A 484 31.29 18.49 13.08
C ALA A 484 30.70 19.00 11.72
N ALA A 485 29.49 19.55 11.75
CA ALA A 485 28.91 20.18 10.57
C ALA A 485 29.61 21.51 10.22
N ALA A 486 29.90 22.34 11.21
CA ALA A 486 30.65 23.59 11.02
C ALA A 486 32.07 23.33 10.46
N GLU A 487 32.79 22.32 10.98
CA GLU A 487 34.10 21.89 10.49
C GLU A 487 34.05 21.43 9.02
N ALA A 488 32.94 20.79 8.59
CA ALA A 488 32.73 20.41 7.22
C ALA A 488 32.40 21.61 6.28
N GLY A 489 32.21 22.80 6.84
CA GLY A 489 31.96 24.04 6.10
C GLY A 489 30.49 24.40 5.93
N ALA A 490 29.58 23.80 6.71
CA ALA A 490 28.18 24.22 6.76
C ALA A 490 28.09 25.66 7.31
N THR A 491 27.08 26.40 6.82
CA THR A 491 26.85 27.80 7.21
C THR A 491 25.60 27.98 8.07
N ALA A 492 24.65 27.05 7.98
CA ALA A 492 23.41 27.17 8.73
C ALA A 492 22.83 25.80 9.10
N VAL A 493 22.01 25.77 10.16
CA VAL A 493 21.44 24.55 10.74
C VAL A 493 19.95 24.71 11.01
N ILE A 494 19.16 23.69 10.64
CA ILE A 494 17.76 23.54 11.01
C ILE A 494 17.58 22.30 11.87
N GLN A 495 16.92 22.44 13.02
CA GLN A 495 16.63 21.36 13.96
C GLN A 495 15.39 21.66 14.79
N PRO A 496 14.78 20.69 15.47
CA PRO A 496 13.59 20.89 16.29
C PRO A 496 13.79 21.83 17.51
N GLY A 497 14.94 21.80 18.14
CA GLY A 497 15.12 22.37 19.49
C GLY A 497 14.43 21.50 20.56
N GLY A 498 14.40 21.98 21.81
CA GLY A 498 13.77 21.30 22.94
C GLY A 498 14.71 20.43 23.77
N SER A 499 16.03 20.54 23.57
CA SER A 499 17.03 19.95 24.45
C SER A 499 17.20 20.77 25.73
N MET A 500 17.49 20.12 26.85
CA MET A 500 17.92 20.79 28.07
C MET A 500 19.23 21.58 27.90
N ARG A 501 19.95 21.33 26.80
CA ARG A 501 21.25 21.98 26.47
C ARG A 501 21.16 22.85 25.21
N ASP A 502 19.98 23.32 24.85
CA ASP A 502 19.81 24.20 23.69
C ASP A 502 20.70 25.44 23.79
N ASP A 503 20.85 26.05 24.99
CA ASP A 503 21.68 27.22 25.21
C ASP A 503 23.17 26.94 24.90
N GLU A 504 23.69 25.74 25.25
CA GLU A 504 25.07 25.34 24.92
C GLU A 504 25.22 25.17 23.40
N VAL A 505 24.24 24.57 22.73
CA VAL A 505 24.24 24.33 21.29
C VAL A 505 24.12 25.65 20.52
N ILE A 506 23.27 26.58 20.98
CA ILE A 506 23.12 27.94 20.41
C ILE A 506 24.46 28.71 20.56
N THR A 507 25.06 28.66 21.75
CA THR A 507 26.33 29.33 21.99
C THR A 507 27.42 28.80 21.04
N ALA A 508 27.53 27.49 20.88
CA ALA A 508 28.48 26.88 19.97
C ALA A 508 28.21 27.25 18.50
N ALA A 509 26.94 27.36 18.09
CA ALA A 509 26.59 27.83 16.78
C ALA A 509 27.00 29.30 16.55
N ASP A 510 26.76 30.18 17.53
CA ASP A 510 27.18 31.58 17.48
C ASP A 510 28.70 31.72 17.38
N GLU A 511 29.45 30.96 18.17
CA GLU A 511 30.91 30.96 18.15
C GLU A 511 31.48 30.45 16.81
N ALA A 512 30.81 29.47 16.19
CA ALA A 512 31.15 28.96 14.86
C ALA A 512 30.64 29.84 13.71
N GLY A 513 29.90 30.93 13.98
CA GLY A 513 29.35 31.83 12.97
C GLY A 513 28.19 31.25 12.18
N LEU A 514 27.55 30.17 12.67
CA LEU A 514 26.39 29.55 12.04
C LEU A 514 25.11 30.35 12.27
N ALA A 515 24.18 30.28 11.29
CA ALA A 515 22.78 30.58 11.57
C ALA A 515 22.07 29.31 12.01
N MET A 516 21.15 29.42 12.97
CA MET A 516 20.35 28.26 13.39
C MET A 516 18.89 28.63 13.57
N VAL A 517 18.02 27.74 13.09
CA VAL A 517 16.56 27.86 13.29
C VAL A 517 16.02 26.60 13.98
N PHE A 518 15.01 26.82 14.83
CA PHE A 518 14.22 25.76 15.44
C PHE A 518 12.90 25.61 14.74
N THR A 519 12.44 24.34 14.56
CA THR A 519 11.16 23.97 13.93
C THR A 519 10.07 23.66 14.95
N GLY A 520 10.42 23.33 16.21
CA GLY A 520 9.48 22.82 17.20
C GLY A 520 8.92 21.41 16.89
N MET A 521 9.28 20.83 15.75
CA MET A 521 8.78 19.54 15.27
C MET A 521 9.96 18.62 14.90
N ARG A 522 9.91 17.37 15.37
CA ARG A 522 10.92 16.35 15.01
C ARG A 522 10.31 15.29 14.09
N HIS A 523 11.16 14.62 13.31
CA HIS A 523 10.77 13.57 12.37
C HIS A 523 11.63 12.32 12.54
N PHE A 524 11.37 11.52 13.59
CA PHE A 524 12.06 10.24 13.75
C PHE A 524 11.49 9.18 12.79
N ARG A 525 12.40 8.44 12.14
CA ARG A 525 12.10 7.30 11.31
C ARG A 525 13.02 6.12 11.64
N HIS A 526 12.48 5.03 12.20
CA HIS A 526 13.20 3.82 12.56
C HIS A 526 12.88 2.63 11.67
#